data_e892a926bc7bd6521853338146ee7456
#
_entry.id   e892a926bc7bd6521853338146ee7456
#
_cell.length_a   1.000
_cell.length_b   1.000
_cell.length_c   1.000
_cell.angle_alpha   90.00
_cell.angle_beta   90.00
_cell.angle_gamma   90.00
#
_symmetry.space_group_name_H-M   'P 1'
#
loop_
_entity.id
_entity.type
_entity.pdbx_description
1 polymer ?
#
loop_
_entity_poly.entity_id
_entity_poly.type
_entity_poly.pdbx_seq_one_letter_code
_entity_poly.pdbx_strand_id
1 'polypeptide(L)'
;MIYELKDSEKGKAIFEGWQETMIYSCLQKVMGHIYVTDFENPKSAVAIVGCFAFYAGKTNREFIQKKPEGFAILVPQNGEWEELIEKCFPNGKKVTRYAIKKNTRFDKKTLERNIEQLPKGYELAKIDSDLYDKCLTNPIAVDFVSSFENKEQYLKIGRGMVVIKEGEIVSGASSYTRYNDGIEIEVDTAEEERRKHLALIACSALIRNCLAEGLYPSWDAQNTDSVRLAEKLGYEFDHEYIAYEIA
;
A
#
# COMPACT_ATOMS: atom_id res chain seq x y z
N MET A 1 -23.19 16.14 6.54
CA MET A 1 -23.59 14.85 5.94
C MET A 1 -22.46 14.38 5.04
N ILE A 2 -22.09 13.10 5.06
CA ILE A 2 -20.97 12.55 4.30
C ILE A 2 -21.55 11.63 3.23
N TYR A 3 -21.08 11.76 2.00
CA TYR A 3 -21.57 11.01 0.85
C TYR A 3 -20.41 10.30 0.17
N GLU A 4 -20.65 9.09 -0.29
CA GLU A 4 -19.71 8.41 -1.18
C GLU A 4 -19.76 9.02 -2.58
N LEU A 5 -18.62 9.44 -3.11
CA LEU A 5 -18.50 10.10 -4.38
C LEU A 5 -18.54 9.09 -5.53
N LYS A 6 -19.64 9.07 -6.28
CA LYS A 6 -19.80 8.18 -7.44
C LYS A 6 -19.03 8.67 -8.68
N ASP A 7 -18.89 9.98 -8.85
CA ASP A 7 -18.11 10.60 -9.93
C ASP A 7 -16.78 11.13 -9.36
N SER A 8 -15.73 10.36 -9.51
CA SER A 8 -14.41 10.67 -8.94
C SER A 8 -13.76 11.93 -9.53
N GLU A 9 -14.12 12.35 -10.75
CA GLU A 9 -13.58 13.58 -11.34
C GLU A 9 -13.89 14.83 -10.50
N LYS A 10 -15.06 14.85 -9.83
CA LYS A 10 -15.44 15.95 -8.93
C LYS A 10 -14.56 16.05 -7.66
N GLY A 11 -13.95 14.95 -7.24
CA GLY A 11 -13.03 14.93 -6.08
C GLY A 11 -11.57 15.16 -6.44
N LYS A 12 -11.21 15.03 -7.69
CA LYS A 12 -9.81 15.02 -8.17
C LYS A 12 -9.05 16.30 -7.80
N ALA A 13 -9.67 17.46 -7.94
CA ALA A 13 -9.03 18.74 -7.63
C ALA A 13 -8.64 18.88 -6.15
N ILE A 14 -9.32 18.18 -5.20
CA ILE A 14 -9.00 18.25 -3.78
C ILE A 14 -7.70 17.51 -3.46
N PHE A 15 -7.41 16.46 -4.24
CA PHE A 15 -6.19 15.65 -4.13
C PHE A 15 -5.10 16.09 -5.12
N GLU A 16 -5.27 17.21 -5.82
CA GLU A 16 -4.29 17.70 -6.80
C GLU A 16 -2.93 17.92 -6.15
N GLY A 17 -1.86 17.45 -6.82
CA GLY A 17 -0.48 17.53 -6.33
C GLY A 17 -0.10 16.48 -5.30
N TRP A 18 -1.04 15.69 -4.78
CA TRP A 18 -0.74 14.63 -3.83
C TRP A 18 -0.46 13.31 -4.57
N GLN A 19 0.83 12.95 -4.65
CA GLN A 19 1.30 11.81 -5.45
C GLN A 19 1.22 10.46 -4.70
N GLU A 20 0.04 10.17 -4.08
CA GLU A 20 -0.20 8.90 -3.39
C GLU A 20 -1.00 7.94 -4.28
N THR A 21 -0.40 6.79 -4.62
CA THR A 21 -1.01 5.83 -5.55
C THR A 21 -2.25 5.15 -4.98
N MET A 22 -2.36 5.08 -3.66
CA MET A 22 -3.57 4.63 -2.97
C MET A 22 -4.75 5.57 -3.21
N ILE A 23 -4.51 6.90 -3.27
CA ILE A 23 -5.51 7.88 -3.67
C ILE A 23 -5.92 7.67 -5.14
N TYR A 24 -4.94 7.38 -6.02
CA TYR A 24 -5.23 7.09 -7.43
C TYR A 24 -6.13 5.85 -7.59
N SER A 25 -5.90 4.81 -6.78
CA SER A 25 -6.76 3.62 -6.73
C SER A 25 -8.23 4.00 -6.47
N CYS A 26 -8.48 4.86 -5.48
CA CYS A 26 -9.82 5.36 -5.14
C CYS A 26 -10.41 6.25 -6.25
N LEU A 27 -9.63 7.20 -6.78
CA LEU A 27 -10.04 8.10 -7.86
C LEU A 27 -10.38 7.36 -9.15
N GLN A 28 -9.64 6.29 -9.46
CA GLN A 28 -9.85 5.46 -10.63
C GLN A 28 -10.91 4.36 -10.41
N LYS A 29 -11.45 4.25 -9.20
CA LYS A 29 -12.45 3.23 -8.80
C LYS A 29 -11.98 1.80 -9.04
N VAL A 30 -10.68 1.57 -8.88
CA VAL A 30 -10.10 0.23 -8.95
C VAL A 30 -10.25 -0.47 -7.60
N MET A 31 -9.90 0.22 -6.51
CA MET A 31 -10.09 -0.21 -5.13
C MET A 31 -10.34 1.01 -4.23
N GLY A 32 -11.04 0.80 -3.11
CA GLY A 32 -11.32 1.85 -2.15
C GLY A 32 -12.42 2.82 -2.59
N HIS A 33 -12.66 3.84 -1.76
CA HIS A 33 -13.79 4.76 -1.89
C HIS A 33 -13.35 6.19 -1.59
N ILE A 34 -14.05 7.16 -2.19
CA ILE A 34 -13.91 8.58 -1.85
C ILE A 34 -15.22 9.05 -1.24
N TYR A 35 -15.11 9.74 -0.12
CA TYR A 35 -16.23 10.38 0.56
C TYR A 35 -16.05 11.90 0.54
N VAL A 36 -17.17 12.64 0.38
CA VAL A 36 -17.21 14.10 0.28
C VAL A 36 -18.34 14.68 1.11
N THR A 37 -18.28 16.00 1.41
CA THR A 37 -19.36 16.73 2.09
C THR A 37 -20.43 17.27 1.15
N ASP A 38 -20.10 17.42 -0.14
CA ASP A 38 -20.97 17.95 -1.17
C ASP A 38 -20.67 17.26 -2.50
N PHE A 39 -21.70 16.88 -3.25
CA PHE A 39 -21.53 16.19 -4.53
C PHE A 39 -21.11 17.12 -5.68
N GLU A 40 -21.58 18.38 -5.65
CA GLU A 40 -21.41 19.29 -6.78
C GLU A 40 -20.14 20.14 -6.62
N ASN A 41 -19.82 20.55 -5.40
CA ASN A 41 -18.66 21.38 -5.12
C ASN A 41 -17.96 20.94 -3.81
N PRO A 42 -17.38 19.76 -3.79
CA PRO A 42 -16.75 19.22 -2.58
C PRO A 42 -15.56 20.08 -2.15
N LYS A 43 -15.54 20.47 -0.89
CA LYS A 43 -14.43 21.23 -0.28
C LYS A 43 -13.59 20.38 0.65
N SER A 44 -14.10 19.22 1.05
CA SER A 44 -13.43 18.26 1.90
C SER A 44 -13.65 16.87 1.31
N ALA A 45 -12.62 16.06 1.32
CA ALA A 45 -12.68 14.67 0.88
C ALA A 45 -11.86 13.77 1.79
N VAL A 46 -12.23 12.49 1.86
CA VAL A 46 -11.39 11.42 2.39
C VAL A 46 -11.37 10.26 1.39
N ALA A 47 -10.16 9.82 1.02
CA ALA A 47 -9.97 8.60 0.26
C ALA A 47 -9.65 7.47 1.24
N ILE A 48 -10.39 6.36 1.17
CA ILE A 48 -10.24 5.20 2.05
C ILE A 48 -9.96 3.96 1.22
N VAL A 49 -8.84 3.28 1.50
CA VAL A 49 -8.49 1.99 0.89
C VAL A 49 -7.66 1.16 1.87
N GLY A 50 -8.02 -0.12 2.05
CA GLY A 50 -7.42 -0.96 3.08
C GLY A 50 -7.55 -0.31 4.45
N CYS A 51 -6.45 -0.23 5.21
CA CYS A 51 -6.43 0.45 6.50
C CYS A 51 -6.09 1.96 6.40
N PHE A 52 -5.92 2.54 5.21
CA PHE A 52 -5.57 3.95 5.04
C PHE A 52 -6.79 4.85 4.84
N ALA A 53 -6.71 6.07 5.42
CA ALA A 53 -7.64 7.16 5.18
C ALA A 53 -6.85 8.46 4.93
N PHE A 54 -6.96 9.04 3.73
CA PHE A 54 -6.28 10.26 3.29
C PHE A 54 -7.25 11.43 3.34
N TYR A 55 -7.05 12.35 4.28
CA TYR A 55 -7.91 13.50 4.50
C TYR A 55 -7.41 14.74 3.76
N ALA A 56 -8.25 15.32 2.92
CA ALA A 56 -7.90 16.43 2.04
C ALA A 56 -8.91 17.58 2.04
N GLY A 57 -8.43 18.75 1.63
CA GLY A 57 -9.23 19.97 1.53
C GLY A 57 -9.51 20.62 2.88
N LYS A 58 -10.66 21.26 3.02
CA LYS A 58 -11.05 21.97 4.25
C LYS A 58 -11.32 20.97 5.38
N THR A 59 -10.76 21.23 6.57
CA THR A 59 -10.98 20.40 7.76
C THR A 59 -12.46 20.30 8.13
N ASN A 60 -12.89 19.07 8.46
CA ASN A 60 -14.25 18.79 8.89
C ASN A 60 -14.25 17.65 9.92
N ARG A 61 -14.75 17.94 11.12
CA ARG A 61 -14.76 16.98 12.23
C ARG A 61 -15.59 15.72 11.95
N GLU A 62 -16.67 15.83 11.18
CA GLU A 62 -17.50 14.68 10.83
C GLU A 62 -16.69 13.66 9.98
N PHE A 63 -15.74 14.14 9.16
CA PHE A 63 -14.90 13.26 8.33
C PHE A 63 -13.93 12.40 9.13
N ILE A 64 -13.44 12.90 10.26
CA ILE A 64 -12.49 12.16 11.09
C ILE A 64 -13.08 10.84 11.58
N GLN A 65 -14.40 10.75 11.75
CA GLN A 65 -15.09 9.52 12.11
C GLN A 65 -15.24 8.55 10.92
N LYS A 66 -15.03 9.05 9.69
CA LYS A 66 -15.03 8.24 8.47
C LYS A 66 -13.62 7.69 8.24
N LYS A 67 -13.32 6.57 8.86
CA LYS A 67 -12.06 5.85 8.79
C LYS A 67 -12.33 4.35 8.60
N PRO A 68 -11.33 3.54 8.24
CA PRO A 68 -11.45 2.08 8.29
C PRO A 68 -11.85 1.60 9.69
N GLU A 69 -12.54 0.47 9.76
CA GLU A 69 -12.85 -0.20 11.03
C GLU A 69 -11.59 -0.85 11.59
N GLY A 70 -11.51 -0.94 12.93
CA GLY A 70 -10.32 -1.47 13.61
C GLY A 70 -9.09 -0.59 13.41
N PHE A 71 -7.94 -1.21 13.16
CA PHE A 71 -6.68 -0.49 12.91
C PHE A 71 -6.77 0.38 11.67
N ALA A 72 -6.37 1.66 11.80
CA ALA A 72 -6.39 2.62 10.72
C ALA A 72 -5.14 3.48 10.71
N ILE A 73 -4.68 3.84 9.52
CA ILE A 73 -3.60 4.81 9.27
C ILE A 73 -4.23 6.05 8.67
N LEU A 74 -4.27 7.13 9.44
CA LEU A 74 -4.83 8.40 9.04
C LEU A 74 -3.74 9.31 8.49
N VAL A 75 -3.88 9.76 7.25
CA VAL A 75 -2.89 10.60 6.57
C VAL A 75 -3.49 11.98 6.32
N PRO A 76 -3.01 13.02 7.02
CA PRO A 76 -3.45 14.39 6.83
C PRO A 76 -2.77 15.03 5.63
N GLN A 77 -3.52 15.81 4.83
CA GLN A 77 -2.94 16.62 3.75
C GLN A 77 -2.10 17.80 4.26
N ASN A 78 -2.45 18.32 5.45
CA ASN A 78 -1.83 19.53 6.01
C ASN A 78 -1.96 19.58 7.54
N GLY A 79 -1.31 20.58 8.16
CA GLY A 79 -1.30 20.77 9.62
C GLY A 79 -2.67 20.98 10.26
N GLU A 80 -3.66 21.57 9.56
CA GLU A 80 -5.01 21.71 10.10
C GLU A 80 -5.68 20.34 10.29
N TRP A 81 -5.45 19.41 9.37
CA TRP A 81 -5.91 18.03 9.51
C TRP A 81 -5.15 17.28 10.61
N GLU A 82 -3.83 17.53 10.77
CA GLU A 82 -3.05 16.97 11.88
C GLU A 82 -3.63 17.36 13.23
N GLU A 83 -3.84 18.66 13.46
CA GLU A 83 -4.43 19.17 14.70
C GLU A 83 -5.81 18.57 14.98
N LEU A 84 -6.63 18.40 13.94
CA LEU A 84 -7.96 17.83 14.08
C LEU A 84 -7.91 16.34 14.42
N ILE A 85 -7.01 15.56 13.80
CA ILE A 85 -6.78 14.15 14.12
C ILE A 85 -6.33 14.02 15.57
N GLU A 86 -5.33 14.79 16.02
CA GLU A 86 -4.83 14.77 17.39
C GLU A 86 -5.91 15.09 18.43
N LYS A 87 -6.80 16.05 18.14
CA LYS A 87 -7.94 16.39 19.01
C LYS A 87 -8.99 15.28 19.09
N CYS A 88 -9.21 14.55 17.99
CA CYS A 88 -10.24 13.50 17.92
C CYS A 88 -9.73 12.14 18.41
N PHE A 89 -8.43 11.87 18.27
CA PHE A 89 -7.76 10.63 18.68
C PHE A 89 -6.54 10.93 19.56
N PRO A 90 -6.73 11.39 20.81
CA PRO A 90 -5.64 11.77 21.70
C PRO A 90 -4.66 10.62 22.04
N ASN A 91 -5.11 9.37 21.86
CA ASN A 91 -4.31 8.16 22.04
C ASN A 91 -3.73 7.61 20.74
N GLY A 92 -3.98 8.29 19.61
CA GLY A 92 -3.41 7.93 18.32
C GLY A 92 -1.90 8.10 18.30
N LYS A 93 -1.19 7.14 17.73
CA LYS A 93 0.27 7.19 17.65
C LYS A 93 0.68 7.96 16.40
N LYS A 94 1.28 9.13 16.58
CA LYS A 94 1.90 9.90 15.49
C LYS A 94 3.14 9.16 14.99
N VAL A 95 3.23 8.92 13.70
CA VAL A 95 4.34 8.22 13.05
C VAL A 95 4.84 8.99 11.84
N THR A 96 6.13 8.83 11.53
CA THR A 96 6.72 9.30 10.27
C THR A 96 6.70 8.17 9.26
N ARG A 97 6.18 8.44 8.07
CA ARG A 97 6.27 7.57 6.89
C ARG A 97 7.17 8.22 5.83
N TYR A 98 7.57 7.46 4.86
CA TYR A 98 8.61 7.84 3.90
C TYR A 98 8.10 7.61 2.48
N ALA A 99 7.79 8.70 1.80
CA ALA A 99 7.40 8.69 0.40
C ALA A 99 8.61 8.33 -0.48
N ILE A 100 8.35 7.51 -1.49
CA ILE A 100 9.34 7.07 -2.47
C ILE A 100 8.95 7.64 -3.83
N LYS A 101 9.94 8.11 -4.62
CA LYS A 101 9.71 8.67 -5.95
C LYS A 101 9.03 7.67 -6.88
N LYS A 102 8.09 8.15 -7.68
CA LYS A 102 7.24 7.31 -8.57
C LYS A 102 7.77 7.28 -10.02
N ASN A 103 9.07 7.48 -10.23
CA ASN A 103 9.69 7.54 -11.56
C ASN A 103 10.90 6.61 -11.72
N THR A 104 11.03 5.61 -10.86
CA THR A 104 12.15 4.65 -10.87
C THR A 104 12.22 3.89 -12.18
N ARG A 105 13.43 3.82 -12.73
CA ARG A 105 13.76 2.93 -13.85
C ARG A 105 14.56 1.74 -13.35
N PHE A 106 13.90 0.60 -13.26
CA PHE A 106 14.49 -0.61 -12.70
C PHE A 106 15.50 -1.26 -13.65
N ASP A 107 16.64 -1.67 -13.11
CA ASP A 107 17.59 -2.51 -13.82
C ASP A 107 17.19 -3.98 -13.77
N LYS A 108 16.69 -4.51 -14.88
CA LYS A 108 16.25 -5.90 -15.01
C LYS A 108 17.31 -6.91 -14.61
N LYS A 109 18.59 -6.65 -14.93
CA LYS A 109 19.70 -7.55 -14.59
C LYS A 109 19.93 -7.63 -13.09
N THR A 110 19.76 -6.49 -12.39
CA THR A 110 19.85 -6.47 -10.92
C THR A 110 18.69 -7.24 -10.29
N LEU A 111 17.46 -7.07 -10.79
CA LEU A 111 16.32 -7.85 -10.31
C LEU A 111 16.52 -9.36 -10.51
N GLU A 112 16.98 -9.78 -11.68
CA GLU A 112 17.27 -11.20 -11.96
C GLU A 112 18.36 -11.74 -11.03
N ARG A 113 19.46 -11.04 -10.86
CA ARG A 113 20.55 -11.40 -9.95
C ARG A 113 20.09 -11.53 -8.50
N ASN A 114 19.17 -10.67 -8.04
CA ASN A 114 18.59 -10.79 -6.71
C ASN A 114 17.77 -12.08 -6.58
N ILE A 115 16.95 -12.40 -7.58
CA ILE A 115 16.11 -13.62 -7.59
C ILE A 115 16.97 -14.88 -7.56
N GLU A 116 18.08 -14.91 -8.30
CA GLU A 116 19.02 -16.05 -8.34
C GLU A 116 19.70 -16.33 -6.99
N GLN A 117 19.66 -15.38 -6.03
CA GLN A 117 20.21 -15.55 -4.68
C GLN A 117 19.27 -16.33 -3.72
N LEU A 118 18.15 -16.88 -4.22
CA LEU A 118 17.24 -17.67 -3.38
C LEU A 118 17.99 -18.83 -2.74
N PRO A 119 18.04 -18.94 -1.39
CA PRO A 119 18.81 -19.99 -0.73
C PRO A 119 18.22 -21.37 -0.98
N LYS A 120 19.07 -22.41 -0.87
CA LYS A 120 18.59 -23.81 -0.95
C LYS A 120 17.56 -24.09 0.14
N GLY A 121 16.51 -24.84 -0.21
CA GLY A 121 15.41 -25.18 0.69
C GLY A 121 14.30 -24.14 0.74
N TYR A 122 14.41 -23.06 -0.03
CA TYR A 122 13.33 -22.10 -0.23
C TYR A 122 12.79 -22.21 -1.66
N GLU A 123 11.52 -21.92 -1.81
CA GLU A 123 10.81 -21.86 -3.07
C GLU A 123 10.20 -20.49 -3.26
N LEU A 124 10.27 -19.92 -4.47
CA LEU A 124 9.65 -18.66 -4.84
C LEU A 124 8.46 -18.96 -5.74
N ALA A 125 7.25 -18.56 -5.31
CA ALA A 125 6.01 -18.84 -6.01
C ALA A 125 5.16 -17.57 -6.19
N LYS A 126 4.40 -17.52 -7.30
CA LYS A 126 3.35 -16.51 -7.50
C LYS A 126 2.14 -16.89 -6.66
N ILE A 127 1.51 -15.91 -6.01
CA ILE A 127 0.25 -16.14 -5.29
C ILE A 127 -0.84 -16.50 -6.31
N ASP A 128 -1.23 -17.76 -6.30
CA ASP A 128 -2.36 -18.34 -7.02
C ASP A 128 -3.56 -18.55 -6.08
N SER A 129 -4.57 -19.31 -6.52
CA SER A 129 -5.76 -19.63 -5.74
C SER A 129 -5.46 -20.32 -4.41
N ASP A 130 -4.54 -21.28 -4.41
CA ASP A 130 -4.23 -22.08 -3.22
C ASP A 130 -3.35 -21.29 -2.24
N LEU A 131 -2.38 -20.54 -2.75
CA LEU A 131 -1.54 -19.66 -1.96
C LEU A 131 -2.31 -18.46 -1.40
N TYR A 132 -3.34 -17.97 -2.10
CA TYR A 132 -4.26 -16.96 -1.55
C TYR A 132 -4.91 -17.45 -0.25
N ASP A 133 -5.46 -18.68 -0.25
CA ASP A 133 -6.08 -19.25 0.95
C ASP A 133 -5.07 -19.46 2.08
N LYS A 134 -3.83 -19.86 1.75
CA LYS A 134 -2.75 -19.94 2.73
C LYS A 134 -2.37 -18.56 3.28
N CYS A 135 -2.32 -17.52 2.45
CA CYS A 135 -2.05 -16.16 2.91
C CYS A 135 -3.08 -15.72 3.97
N LEU A 136 -4.37 -15.97 3.78
CA LEU A 136 -5.42 -15.56 4.73
C LEU A 136 -5.25 -16.15 6.13
N THR A 137 -4.58 -17.27 6.27
CA THR A 137 -4.37 -17.96 7.56
C THR A 137 -2.95 -17.81 8.11
N ASN A 138 -2.05 -17.18 7.36
CA ASN A 138 -0.67 -16.98 7.76
C ASN A 138 -0.47 -15.56 8.33
N PRO A 139 0.03 -15.40 9.57
CA PRO A 139 0.13 -14.10 10.25
C PRO A 139 0.97 -13.04 9.52
N ILE A 140 1.99 -13.46 8.77
CA ILE A 140 2.85 -12.53 8.02
C ILE A 140 2.37 -12.28 6.58
N ALA A 141 1.45 -13.11 6.09
CA ALA A 141 1.01 -13.06 4.69
C ALA A 141 -0.44 -12.58 4.52
N VAL A 142 -1.19 -12.44 5.61
CA VAL A 142 -2.60 -12.00 5.54
C VAL A 142 -2.72 -10.65 4.83
N ASP A 143 -1.81 -9.71 5.09
CA ASP A 143 -1.83 -8.38 4.48
C ASP A 143 -1.45 -8.38 2.99
N PHE A 144 -0.89 -9.47 2.46
CA PHE A 144 -0.63 -9.62 1.03
C PHE A 144 -1.91 -9.71 0.19
N VAL A 145 -3.03 -10.06 0.81
CA VAL A 145 -4.29 -10.33 0.10
C VAL A 145 -5.52 -9.68 0.73
N SER A 146 -5.47 -9.27 2.01
CA SER A 146 -6.64 -8.84 2.79
C SER A 146 -7.21 -7.47 2.39
N SER A 147 -6.48 -6.64 1.68
CA SER A 147 -6.96 -5.34 1.17
C SER A 147 -7.94 -5.47 -0.01
N PHE A 148 -8.04 -6.64 -0.61
CA PHE A 148 -8.98 -6.95 -1.70
C PHE A 148 -10.32 -7.44 -1.14
N GLU A 149 -11.43 -7.11 -1.81
CA GLU A 149 -12.77 -7.49 -1.37
C GLU A 149 -12.96 -9.00 -1.22
N ASN A 150 -12.32 -9.76 -2.10
CA ASN A 150 -12.39 -11.21 -2.12
C ASN A 150 -11.28 -11.83 -3.01
N LYS A 151 -11.19 -13.15 -2.98
CA LYS A 151 -10.24 -13.95 -3.75
C LYS A 151 -10.35 -13.71 -5.26
N GLU A 152 -11.56 -13.59 -5.79
CA GLU A 152 -11.78 -13.37 -7.23
C GLU A 152 -11.18 -12.03 -7.68
N GLN A 153 -11.40 -10.98 -6.91
CA GLN A 153 -10.81 -9.67 -7.19
C GLN A 153 -9.28 -9.74 -7.13
N TYR A 154 -8.70 -10.38 -6.08
CA TYR A 154 -7.26 -10.54 -5.98
C TYR A 154 -6.68 -11.29 -7.18
N LEU A 155 -7.23 -12.43 -7.55
CA LEU A 155 -6.75 -13.24 -8.69
C LEU A 155 -6.84 -12.48 -10.02
N LYS A 156 -7.80 -11.59 -10.16
CA LYS A 156 -8.00 -10.75 -11.35
C LYS A 156 -6.99 -9.59 -11.43
N ILE A 157 -6.85 -8.83 -10.37
CA ILE A 157 -6.10 -7.56 -10.39
C ILE A 157 -4.90 -7.52 -9.42
N GLY A 158 -4.84 -8.36 -8.42
CA GLY A 158 -3.71 -8.49 -7.50
C GLY A 158 -2.48 -9.12 -8.15
N ARG A 159 -1.33 -8.85 -7.58
CA ARG A 159 -0.03 -9.45 -7.96
C ARG A 159 0.76 -9.72 -6.69
N GLY A 160 1.33 -10.92 -6.57
CA GLY A 160 2.12 -11.26 -5.40
C GLY A 160 3.10 -12.39 -5.67
N MET A 161 4.20 -12.36 -4.94
CA MET A 161 5.24 -13.38 -4.90
C MET A 161 5.51 -13.74 -3.46
N VAL A 162 5.55 -15.01 -3.13
CA VAL A 162 5.87 -15.51 -1.79
C VAL A 162 7.10 -16.40 -1.82
N VAL A 163 7.83 -16.39 -0.71
CA VAL A 163 8.92 -17.33 -0.44
C VAL A 163 8.41 -18.35 0.56
N ILE A 164 8.53 -19.61 0.16
CA ILE A 164 8.05 -20.78 0.91
C ILE A 164 9.24 -21.58 1.41
N LYS A 165 9.17 -22.04 2.66
CA LYS A 165 10.11 -22.96 3.27
C LYS A 165 9.33 -24.06 3.99
N GLU A 166 9.66 -25.32 3.69
CA GLU A 166 9.00 -26.49 4.30
C GLU A 166 7.46 -26.46 4.20
N GLY A 167 6.93 -25.86 3.11
CA GLY A 167 5.50 -25.73 2.84
C GLY A 167 4.82 -24.49 3.43
N GLU A 168 5.53 -23.71 4.28
CA GLU A 168 5.02 -22.50 4.93
C GLU A 168 5.50 -21.22 4.24
N ILE A 169 4.62 -20.20 4.15
CA ILE A 169 5.00 -18.87 3.66
C ILE A 169 5.82 -18.18 4.74
N VAL A 170 7.06 -17.81 4.42
CA VAL A 170 7.98 -17.18 5.37
C VAL A 170 8.38 -15.75 4.98
N SER A 171 8.13 -15.35 3.74
CA SER A 171 8.32 -13.99 3.27
C SER A 171 7.49 -13.78 2.01
N GLY A 172 7.25 -12.52 1.63
CA GLY A 172 6.59 -12.23 0.37
C GLY A 172 6.50 -10.76 0.09
N ALA A 173 6.07 -10.46 -1.13
CA ALA A 173 5.70 -9.13 -1.57
C ALA A 173 4.44 -9.23 -2.45
N SER A 174 3.49 -8.35 -2.23
CA SER A 174 2.21 -8.36 -2.94
C SER A 174 1.73 -6.94 -3.22
N SER A 175 0.70 -6.81 -4.04
CA SER A 175 -0.02 -5.55 -4.20
C SER A 175 -0.91 -5.32 -2.97
N TYR A 176 -0.61 -4.29 -2.21
CA TYR A 176 -1.52 -3.76 -1.20
C TYR A 176 -2.74 -3.14 -1.86
N THR A 177 -2.51 -2.32 -2.88
CA THR A 177 -3.57 -1.77 -3.74
C THR A 177 -3.20 -1.85 -5.21
N ARG A 178 -4.21 -1.74 -6.06
CA ARG A 178 -4.11 -1.69 -7.53
C ARG A 178 -4.69 -0.37 -8.02
N TYR A 179 -4.00 0.29 -8.93
CA TYR A 179 -4.50 1.39 -9.75
C TYR A 179 -4.24 1.09 -11.22
N ASN A 180 -4.76 1.88 -12.18
CA ASN A 180 -4.71 1.52 -13.60
C ASN A 180 -3.30 1.19 -14.09
N ASP A 181 -2.32 2.01 -13.74
CA ASP A 181 -0.96 1.92 -14.26
C ASP A 181 0.02 1.18 -13.33
N GLY A 182 -0.45 0.67 -12.17
CA GLY A 182 0.47 0.03 -11.21
C GLY A 182 -0.16 -0.53 -9.96
N ILE A 183 0.69 -0.84 -9.01
CA ILE A 183 0.36 -1.35 -7.68
C ILE A 183 1.05 -0.53 -6.60
N GLU A 184 0.55 -0.54 -5.38
CA GLU A 184 1.32 -0.22 -4.18
C GLU A 184 1.79 -1.52 -3.55
N ILE A 185 3.08 -1.60 -3.16
CA ILE A 185 3.65 -2.86 -2.65
C ILE A 185 3.44 -2.99 -1.14
N GLU A 186 3.01 -4.19 -0.71
CA GLU A 186 3.12 -4.71 0.63
C GLU A 186 4.24 -5.74 0.70
N VAL A 187 5.03 -5.76 1.79
CA VAL A 187 6.12 -6.70 1.98
C VAL A 187 6.32 -7.05 3.45
N ASP A 188 6.43 -8.33 3.75
CA ASP A 188 6.79 -8.79 5.08
C ASP A 188 7.66 -10.06 5.05
N THR A 189 8.30 -10.35 6.19
CA THR A 189 9.16 -11.53 6.39
C THR A 189 9.07 -11.97 7.85
N ALA A 190 8.84 -13.26 8.07
CA ALA A 190 8.84 -13.87 9.40
C ALA A 190 10.13 -13.51 10.16
N GLU A 191 10.01 -13.21 11.45
CA GLU A 191 11.10 -12.65 12.24
C GLU A 191 12.36 -13.53 12.22
N GLU A 192 12.19 -14.84 12.35
CA GLU A 192 13.25 -15.85 12.30
C GLU A 192 13.89 -16.03 10.93
N GLU A 193 13.25 -15.52 9.89
CA GLU A 193 13.72 -15.60 8.50
C GLU A 193 14.30 -14.25 7.99
N ARG A 194 14.31 -13.21 8.82
CA ARG A 194 14.90 -11.91 8.48
C ARG A 194 16.40 -12.01 8.25
N ARG A 195 16.96 -11.03 7.56
CA ARG A 195 18.39 -10.91 7.18
C ARG A 195 18.92 -12.02 6.27
N LYS A 196 18.03 -12.79 5.63
CA LYS A 196 18.36 -13.80 4.60
C LYS A 196 18.05 -13.29 3.18
N HIS A 197 17.80 -11.99 3.01
CA HIS A 197 17.47 -11.33 1.74
C HIS A 197 16.15 -11.79 1.11
N LEU A 198 15.27 -12.49 1.83
CA LEU A 198 14.02 -13.04 1.26
C LEU A 198 13.08 -11.96 0.75
N ALA A 199 12.89 -10.85 1.51
CA ALA A 199 12.11 -9.70 1.06
C ALA A 199 12.68 -9.09 -0.23
N LEU A 200 14.00 -8.94 -0.35
CA LEU A 200 14.66 -8.43 -1.55
C LEU A 200 14.36 -9.32 -2.77
N ILE A 201 14.39 -10.63 -2.57
CA ILE A 201 14.11 -11.64 -3.60
C ILE A 201 12.64 -11.58 -4.04
N ALA A 202 11.70 -11.60 -3.08
CA ALA A 202 10.27 -11.52 -3.34
C ALA A 202 9.89 -10.23 -4.07
N CYS A 203 10.38 -9.08 -3.58
CA CYS A 203 10.16 -7.78 -4.23
C CYS A 203 10.76 -7.72 -5.63
N SER A 204 11.99 -8.24 -5.83
CA SER A 204 12.60 -8.27 -7.17
C SER A 204 11.78 -9.08 -8.16
N ALA A 205 11.22 -10.22 -7.73
CA ALA A 205 10.36 -11.04 -8.56
C ALA A 205 9.01 -10.36 -8.86
N LEU A 206 8.40 -9.72 -7.84
CA LEU A 206 7.16 -8.97 -8.02
C LEU A 206 7.36 -7.79 -8.98
N ILE A 207 8.40 -6.97 -8.78
CA ILE A 207 8.75 -5.84 -9.65
C ILE A 207 8.94 -6.33 -11.09
N ARG A 208 9.74 -7.38 -11.30
CA ARG A 208 9.96 -7.95 -12.63
C ARG A 208 8.65 -8.35 -13.31
N ASN A 209 7.73 -8.98 -12.58
CA ASN A 209 6.44 -9.41 -13.10
C ASN A 209 5.54 -8.21 -13.42
N CYS A 210 5.50 -7.20 -12.56
CA CYS A 210 4.76 -5.96 -12.82
C CYS A 210 5.25 -5.28 -14.09
N LEU A 211 6.57 -5.12 -14.24
CA LEU A 211 7.16 -4.49 -15.44
C LEU A 211 6.86 -5.27 -16.73
N ALA A 212 6.79 -6.60 -16.67
CA ALA A 212 6.41 -7.43 -17.81
C ALA A 212 4.95 -7.22 -18.25
N GLU A 213 4.08 -6.80 -17.32
CA GLU A 213 2.67 -6.49 -17.55
C GLU A 213 2.41 -4.99 -17.78
N GLY A 214 3.48 -4.16 -17.83
CA GLY A 214 3.35 -2.70 -18.00
C GLY A 214 2.86 -1.96 -16.75
N LEU A 215 2.97 -2.58 -15.57
CA LEU A 215 2.55 -2.02 -14.29
C LEU A 215 3.74 -1.39 -13.56
N TYR A 216 3.53 -0.20 -12.99
CA TYR A 216 4.50 0.43 -12.12
C TYR A 216 4.34 -0.10 -10.67
N PRO A 217 5.39 -0.69 -10.08
CA PRO A 217 5.38 -1.13 -8.68
C PRO A 217 5.73 0.05 -7.77
N SER A 218 4.73 0.74 -7.23
CA SER A 218 4.94 1.87 -6.30
C SER A 218 5.32 1.39 -4.91
N TRP A 219 5.98 2.25 -4.15
CA TRP A 219 6.42 1.97 -2.79
C TRP A 219 6.18 3.17 -1.89
N ASP A 220 5.61 2.90 -0.72
CA ASP A 220 5.54 3.79 0.43
C ASP A 220 6.14 3.07 1.63
N ALA A 221 7.13 3.66 2.30
CA ALA A 221 7.86 2.99 3.35
C ALA A 221 7.37 3.41 4.75
N GLN A 222 7.05 2.43 5.59
CA GLN A 222 6.59 2.67 6.96
C GLN A 222 7.73 3.01 7.93
N ASN A 223 8.99 2.71 7.57
CA ASN A 223 10.17 2.93 8.42
C ASN A 223 11.45 2.97 7.57
N THR A 224 12.57 3.31 8.21
CA THR A 224 13.87 3.42 7.53
C THR A 224 14.43 2.10 7.00
N ASP A 225 14.05 0.95 7.56
CA ASP A 225 14.47 -0.35 7.03
C ASP A 225 13.75 -0.66 5.72
N SER A 226 12.47 -0.26 5.62
CA SER A 226 11.72 -0.32 4.36
C SER A 226 12.31 0.63 3.30
N VAL A 227 12.75 1.85 3.68
CA VAL A 227 13.48 2.75 2.77
C VAL A 227 14.76 2.09 2.25
N ARG A 228 15.56 1.49 3.13
CA ARG A 228 16.81 0.81 2.72
C ARG A 228 16.56 -0.38 1.78
N LEU A 229 15.45 -1.10 1.98
CA LEU A 229 15.05 -2.18 1.07
C LEU A 229 14.66 -1.61 -0.31
N ALA A 230 13.87 -0.54 -0.33
CA ALA A 230 13.48 0.14 -1.56
C ALA A 230 14.71 0.65 -2.34
N GLU A 231 15.67 1.28 -1.67
CA GLU A 231 16.91 1.76 -2.28
C GLU A 231 17.76 0.63 -2.91
N LYS A 232 17.82 -0.55 -2.26
CA LYS A 232 18.49 -1.74 -2.84
C LYS A 232 17.80 -2.26 -4.11
N LEU A 233 16.51 -1.99 -4.27
CA LEU A 233 15.73 -2.31 -5.47
C LEU A 233 15.85 -1.25 -6.56
N GLY A 234 16.48 -0.11 -6.26
CA GLY A 234 16.72 0.99 -7.19
C GLY A 234 15.76 2.16 -7.05
N TYR A 235 14.90 2.16 -6.05
CA TYR A 235 14.05 3.32 -5.75
C TYR A 235 14.87 4.46 -5.14
N GLU A 236 14.31 5.67 -5.21
CA GLU A 236 14.86 6.85 -4.59
C GLU A 236 13.87 7.38 -3.53
N PHE A 237 14.40 7.71 -2.35
CA PHE A 237 13.64 8.43 -1.33
C PHE A 237 13.19 9.81 -1.85
N ASP A 238 11.99 10.24 -1.45
CA ASP A 238 11.44 11.54 -1.82
C ASP A 238 11.36 12.47 -0.61
N HIS A 239 10.43 12.23 0.31
CA HIS A 239 10.25 13.05 1.52
C HIS A 239 9.61 12.25 2.67
N GLU A 240 9.72 12.81 3.86
CA GLU A 240 8.98 12.33 5.04
C GLU A 240 7.60 12.97 5.11
N TYR A 241 6.63 12.25 5.63
CA TYR A 241 5.30 12.78 5.93
C TYR A 241 4.73 12.16 7.21
N ILE A 242 3.77 12.85 7.81
CA ILE A 242 3.14 12.44 9.06
C ILE A 242 1.90 11.58 8.78
N ALA A 243 1.74 10.52 9.57
CA ALA A 243 0.53 9.73 9.66
C ALA A 243 0.21 9.40 11.12
N TYR A 244 -0.99 8.88 11.37
CA TYR A 244 -1.45 8.51 12.71
C TYR A 244 -1.97 7.08 12.69
N GLU A 245 -1.40 6.21 13.52
CA GLU A 245 -1.89 4.86 13.76
C GLU A 245 -2.97 4.90 14.84
N ILE A 246 -4.17 4.44 14.51
CA ILE A 246 -5.35 4.39 15.39
C ILE A 246 -5.76 2.92 15.54
N ALA A 247 -5.84 2.43 16.77
CA ALA A 247 -6.30 1.08 17.11
C ALA A 247 -7.82 1.06 17.36
#